data_bec6cc72beda0248720456c5862ca8c5
#
_entry.id   bec6cc72beda0248720456c5862ca8c5
#
_cell.length_a   1.000
_cell.length_b   1.000
_cell.length_c   1.000
_cell.angle_alpha   90.00
_cell.angle_beta   90.00
_cell.angle_gamma   90.00
#
_symmetry.space_group_name_H-M   'P 1'
#
loop_
_entity.id
_entity.type
_entity.pdbx_description
1 polymer ?
#
loop_
_entity_poly.entity_id
_entity_poly.type
_entity_poly.pdbx_seq_one_letter_code
_entity_poly.pdbx_strand_id
1 'polypeptide(L)'
;VLDNVTEGPKRVLGTEKQAAEDHARSLLEKVGIADKADAFPVQLSGGQQQRVAIARALAMEPRVLLFDEPTSALDPELVGEVLKVMRDLAREGRTMIVVTHEMGFAREVSNRTLFLHNGGIEEDGSPEEVFGNPTSPRCRQFLKSVL
;
A
#
# COMPACT_ATOMS: atom_id res chain seq x y z
N VAL A 1 9.17 -15.89 -6.58
CA VAL A 1 8.84 -14.69 -5.79
C VAL A 1 10.11 -14.04 -5.26
N LEU A 2 10.99 -14.80 -4.62
CA LEU A 2 12.24 -14.26 -4.07
C LEU A 2 13.03 -13.45 -5.11
N ASP A 3 13.20 -13.97 -6.33
CA ASP A 3 13.91 -13.26 -7.41
C ASP A 3 13.28 -11.91 -7.75
N ASN A 4 11.94 -11.81 -7.72
CA ASN A 4 11.24 -10.54 -7.94
C ASN A 4 11.59 -9.48 -6.90
N VAL A 5 11.72 -9.88 -5.64
CA VAL A 5 12.03 -8.96 -4.53
C VAL A 5 13.50 -8.58 -4.52
N THR A 6 14.41 -9.51 -4.88
CA THR A 6 15.86 -9.28 -4.87
C THR A 6 16.40 -8.59 -6.10
N GLU A 7 15.65 -8.55 -7.20
CA GLU A 7 16.11 -8.02 -8.49
C GLU A 7 16.57 -6.56 -8.41
N GLY A 8 15.73 -5.69 -7.83
CA GLY A 8 16.05 -4.28 -7.64
C GLY A 8 17.30 -4.06 -6.79
N PRO A 9 17.34 -4.59 -5.55
CA PRO A 9 18.53 -4.50 -4.70
C PRO A 9 19.83 -4.96 -5.37
N LYS A 10 19.81 -6.11 -6.03
CA LYS A 10 21.01 -6.64 -6.71
C LYS A 10 21.46 -5.77 -7.88
N ARG A 11 20.53 -5.33 -8.74
CA ARG A 11 20.88 -4.61 -9.99
C ARG A 11 21.08 -3.13 -9.82
N VAL A 12 20.31 -2.50 -8.92
CA VAL A 12 20.30 -1.05 -8.77
C VAL A 12 21.15 -0.59 -7.59
N LEU A 13 20.99 -1.28 -6.43
CA LEU A 13 21.74 -0.92 -5.21
C LEU A 13 23.10 -1.63 -5.11
N GLY A 14 23.38 -2.62 -5.97
CA GLY A 14 24.62 -3.39 -5.92
C GLY A 14 24.73 -4.30 -4.70
N THR A 15 23.60 -4.62 -4.05
CA THR A 15 23.56 -5.45 -2.85
C THR A 15 24.07 -6.86 -3.18
N GLU A 16 24.92 -7.39 -2.32
CA GLU A 16 25.43 -8.76 -2.44
C GLU A 16 24.26 -9.77 -2.41
N LYS A 17 24.40 -10.87 -3.18
CA LYS A 17 23.30 -11.81 -3.42
C LYS A 17 22.69 -12.34 -2.12
N GLN A 18 23.54 -12.84 -1.20
CA GLN A 18 23.05 -13.45 0.04
C GLN A 18 22.36 -12.41 0.92
N ALA A 19 22.91 -11.20 1.05
CA ALA A 19 22.32 -10.11 1.80
C ALA A 19 20.95 -9.68 1.21
N ALA A 20 20.85 -9.62 -0.12
CA ALA A 20 19.59 -9.33 -0.80
C ALA A 20 18.53 -10.41 -0.56
N GLU A 21 18.92 -11.70 -0.57
CA GLU A 21 18.02 -12.81 -0.30
C GLU A 21 17.55 -12.84 1.15
N ASP A 22 18.44 -12.62 2.11
CA ASP A 22 18.09 -12.57 3.54
C ASP A 22 17.13 -11.40 3.83
N HIS A 23 17.42 -10.23 3.27
CA HIS A 23 16.54 -9.08 3.38
C HIS A 23 15.18 -9.33 2.72
N ALA A 24 15.15 -9.90 1.52
CA ALA A 24 13.91 -10.22 0.83
C ALA A 24 13.05 -11.23 1.61
N ARG A 25 13.65 -12.24 2.23
CA ARG A 25 12.93 -13.20 3.09
C ARG A 25 12.31 -12.51 4.30
N SER A 26 13.01 -11.60 4.96
CA SER A 26 12.46 -10.82 6.07
C SER A 26 11.28 -9.93 5.64
N LEU A 27 11.34 -9.38 4.42
CA LEU A 27 10.23 -8.59 3.89
C LEU A 27 9.03 -9.45 3.52
N LEU A 28 9.24 -10.66 2.97
CA LEU A 28 8.16 -11.61 2.69
C LEU A 28 7.49 -12.08 3.98
N GLU A 29 8.24 -12.29 5.06
CA GLU A 29 7.70 -12.56 6.38
C GLU A 29 6.87 -11.38 6.89
N LYS A 30 7.40 -10.16 6.78
CA LYS A 30 6.72 -8.91 7.15
C LYS A 30 5.36 -8.75 6.47
N VAL A 31 5.26 -9.08 5.19
CA VAL A 31 3.99 -9.02 4.45
C VAL A 31 3.17 -10.32 4.55
N GLY A 32 3.58 -11.29 5.38
CA GLY A 32 2.83 -12.49 5.71
C GLY A 32 2.74 -13.54 4.60
N ILE A 33 3.79 -13.68 3.76
CA ILE A 33 3.87 -14.66 2.67
C ILE A 33 5.25 -15.31 2.57
N ALA A 34 5.92 -15.54 3.70
CA ALA A 34 7.24 -16.17 3.74
C ALA A 34 7.26 -17.57 3.07
N ASP A 35 6.15 -18.32 3.21
CA ASP A 35 5.95 -19.64 2.61
C ASP A 35 5.89 -19.64 1.07
N LYS A 36 5.76 -18.47 0.46
CA LYS A 36 5.70 -18.28 -0.99
C LYS A 36 7.02 -17.81 -1.62
N ALA A 37 8.10 -17.74 -0.85
CA ALA A 37 9.41 -17.27 -1.35
C ALA A 37 9.85 -17.97 -2.64
N ASP A 38 9.69 -19.27 -2.71
CA ASP A 38 10.12 -20.10 -3.84
C ASP A 38 9.04 -20.33 -4.90
N ALA A 39 7.82 -19.80 -4.69
CA ALA A 39 6.71 -19.91 -5.63
C ALA A 39 6.89 -18.97 -6.85
N PHE A 40 6.23 -19.31 -7.96
CA PHE A 40 6.11 -18.42 -9.11
C PHE A 40 4.91 -17.48 -8.94
N PRO A 41 4.96 -16.26 -9.48
CA PRO A 41 3.87 -15.29 -9.35
C PRO A 41 2.50 -15.83 -9.81
N VAL A 42 2.46 -16.65 -10.85
CA VAL A 42 1.23 -17.28 -11.38
C VAL A 42 0.55 -18.23 -10.37
N GLN A 43 1.28 -18.70 -9.37
CA GLN A 43 0.78 -19.60 -8.32
C GLN A 43 0.18 -18.85 -7.13
N LEU A 44 0.22 -17.51 -7.15
CA LEU A 44 -0.24 -16.64 -6.07
C LEU A 44 -1.64 -16.10 -6.33
N SER A 45 -2.44 -15.95 -5.27
CA SER A 45 -3.67 -15.17 -5.33
C SER A 45 -3.39 -13.69 -5.61
N GLY A 46 -4.39 -12.93 -6.06
CA GLY A 46 -4.25 -11.49 -6.29
C GLY A 46 -3.72 -10.73 -5.05
N GLY A 47 -4.26 -11.02 -3.87
CA GLY A 47 -3.78 -10.42 -2.62
C GLY A 47 -2.35 -10.81 -2.25
N GLN A 48 -1.92 -12.05 -2.55
CA GLN A 48 -0.52 -12.46 -2.38
C GLN A 48 0.40 -11.76 -3.37
N GLN A 49 -0.01 -11.62 -4.64
CA GLN A 49 0.76 -10.87 -5.65
C GLN A 49 0.94 -9.41 -5.23
N GLN A 50 -0.11 -8.78 -4.71
CA GLN A 50 -0.04 -7.41 -4.21
C GLN A 50 0.92 -7.28 -3.01
N ARG A 51 0.91 -8.23 -2.09
CA ARG A 51 1.86 -8.26 -0.96
C ARG A 51 3.30 -8.49 -1.43
N VAL A 52 3.54 -9.28 -2.48
CA VAL A 52 4.86 -9.37 -3.14
C VAL A 52 5.26 -8.03 -3.75
N ALA A 53 4.34 -7.31 -4.38
CA ALA A 53 4.63 -5.99 -4.95
C ALA A 53 5.03 -4.97 -3.86
N ILE A 54 4.37 -5.02 -2.69
CA ILE A 54 4.75 -4.21 -1.52
C ILE A 54 6.14 -4.59 -1.02
N ALA A 55 6.43 -5.89 -0.83
CA ALA A 55 7.75 -6.36 -0.41
C ALA A 55 8.86 -5.93 -1.38
N ARG A 56 8.59 -6.02 -2.69
CA ARG A 56 9.51 -5.57 -3.74
C ARG A 56 9.79 -4.06 -3.66
N ALA A 57 8.76 -3.25 -3.40
CA ALA A 57 8.94 -1.82 -3.21
C ALA A 57 9.76 -1.51 -1.94
N LEU A 58 9.48 -2.20 -0.84
CA LEU A 58 10.21 -2.05 0.43
C LEU A 58 11.68 -2.45 0.31
N ALA A 59 12.00 -3.45 -0.51
CA ALA A 59 13.37 -3.94 -0.72
C ALA A 59 14.32 -2.87 -1.30
N MET A 60 13.77 -1.83 -1.91
CA MET A 60 14.52 -0.67 -2.40
C MET A 60 14.78 0.40 -1.31
N GLU A 61 14.35 0.15 -0.07
CA GLU A 61 14.49 1.07 1.07
C GLU A 61 14.01 2.50 0.77
N PRO A 62 12.81 2.68 0.19
CA PRO A 62 12.35 3.97 -0.26
C PRO A 62 12.06 4.91 0.91
N ARG A 63 12.29 6.21 0.72
CA ARG A 63 11.89 7.25 1.67
C ARG A 63 10.39 7.53 1.64
N VAL A 64 9.74 7.29 0.50
CA VAL A 64 8.31 7.47 0.28
C VAL A 64 7.77 6.29 -0.51
N LEU A 65 6.65 5.73 -0.08
CA LEU A 65 5.89 4.70 -0.81
C LEU A 65 4.69 5.35 -1.49
N LEU A 66 4.47 5.00 -2.76
CA LEU A 66 3.33 5.45 -3.54
C LEU A 66 2.40 4.25 -3.79
N PHE A 67 1.15 4.38 -3.40
CA PHE A 67 0.10 3.40 -3.64
C PHE A 67 -0.99 4.02 -4.50
N ASP A 68 -1.23 3.44 -5.66
CA ASP A 68 -2.29 3.85 -6.56
C ASP A 68 -3.32 2.72 -6.65
N GLU A 69 -4.45 2.89 -5.98
CA GLU A 69 -5.56 1.93 -5.95
C GLU A 69 -5.12 0.47 -5.64
N PRO A 70 -4.37 0.19 -4.55
CA PRO A 70 -3.71 -1.10 -4.33
C PRO A 70 -4.67 -2.28 -4.15
N THR A 71 -5.96 -2.04 -3.98
CA THR A 71 -6.99 -3.06 -3.74
C THR A 71 -8.03 -3.17 -4.84
N SER A 72 -8.00 -2.28 -5.85
CA SER A 72 -9.08 -2.15 -6.85
C SER A 72 -9.30 -3.40 -7.72
N ALA A 73 -8.26 -4.20 -7.94
CA ALA A 73 -8.31 -5.42 -8.74
C ALA A 73 -8.43 -6.72 -7.89
N LEU A 74 -8.73 -6.59 -6.60
CA LEU A 74 -8.81 -7.71 -5.68
C LEU A 74 -10.25 -8.08 -5.35
N ASP A 75 -10.47 -9.39 -5.13
CA ASP A 75 -11.71 -9.84 -4.52
C ASP A 75 -11.87 -9.26 -3.11
N PRO A 76 -13.09 -8.90 -2.68
CA PRO A 76 -13.33 -8.28 -1.37
C PRO A 76 -12.73 -9.05 -0.18
N GLU A 77 -12.69 -10.39 -0.25
CA GLU A 77 -12.11 -11.25 0.78
C GLU A 77 -10.59 -11.07 0.94
N LEU A 78 -9.91 -10.64 -0.13
CA LEU A 78 -8.44 -10.45 -0.15
C LEU A 78 -8.00 -9.02 0.22
N VAL A 79 -8.91 -8.05 0.13
CA VAL A 79 -8.63 -6.62 0.43
C VAL A 79 -8.09 -6.46 1.84
N GLY A 80 -8.70 -7.12 2.82
CA GLY A 80 -8.34 -6.99 4.23
C GLY A 80 -6.88 -7.30 4.54
N GLU A 81 -6.30 -8.32 3.86
CA GLU A 81 -4.90 -8.72 4.06
C GLU A 81 -3.91 -7.67 3.55
N VAL A 82 -4.19 -7.05 2.40
CA VAL A 82 -3.35 -5.98 1.84
C VAL A 82 -3.44 -4.72 2.70
N LEU A 83 -4.66 -4.32 3.09
CA LEU A 83 -4.86 -3.16 3.96
C LEU A 83 -4.20 -3.34 5.34
N LYS A 84 -4.17 -4.57 5.87
CA LYS A 84 -3.45 -4.87 7.11
C LYS A 84 -1.95 -4.56 6.98
N VAL A 85 -1.31 -5.03 5.92
CA VAL A 85 0.12 -4.72 5.66
C VAL A 85 0.34 -3.21 5.58
N MET A 86 -0.53 -2.48 4.88
CA MET A 86 -0.41 -1.02 4.76
C MET A 86 -0.61 -0.30 6.11
N ARG A 87 -1.54 -0.77 6.97
CA ARG A 87 -1.68 -0.25 8.35
C ARG A 87 -0.41 -0.45 9.16
N ASP A 88 0.20 -1.62 9.06
CA ASP A 88 1.42 -1.93 9.80
C ASP A 88 2.57 -1.03 9.34
N LEU A 89 2.70 -0.75 8.04
CA LEU A 89 3.66 0.22 7.50
C LEU A 89 3.39 1.66 7.99
N ALA A 90 2.13 2.06 8.09
CA ALA A 90 1.75 3.36 8.66
C ALA A 90 2.16 3.48 10.13
N ARG A 91 1.91 2.43 10.93
CA ARG A 91 2.30 2.38 12.36
C ARG A 91 3.81 2.42 12.56
N GLU A 92 4.59 1.91 11.61
CA GLU A 92 6.05 2.02 11.60
C GLU A 92 6.56 3.42 11.24
N GLY A 93 5.68 4.35 10.93
CA GLY A 93 6.04 5.72 10.55
C GLY A 93 6.56 5.85 9.12
N ARG A 94 6.23 4.91 8.22
CA ARG A 94 6.58 5.02 6.80
C ARG A 94 5.82 6.15 6.15
N THR A 95 6.52 6.99 5.41
CA THR A 95 5.88 8.03 4.60
C THR A 95 5.22 7.39 3.38
N MET A 96 3.91 7.60 3.25
CA MET A 96 3.11 7.02 2.17
C MET A 96 2.21 8.07 1.54
N ILE A 97 2.04 7.99 0.21
CA ILE A 97 0.99 8.67 -0.53
C ILE A 97 0.08 7.57 -1.09
N VAL A 98 -1.19 7.62 -0.74
CA VAL A 98 -2.14 6.55 -1.08
C VAL A 98 -3.34 7.13 -1.80
N VAL A 99 -3.59 6.66 -3.02
CA VAL A 99 -4.87 6.84 -3.73
C VAL A 99 -5.71 5.61 -3.46
N THR A 100 -6.90 5.78 -2.92
CA THR A 100 -7.75 4.66 -2.52
C THR A 100 -9.23 5.04 -2.46
N HIS A 101 -10.09 4.06 -2.66
CA HIS A 101 -11.53 4.12 -2.40
C HIS A 101 -11.91 3.45 -1.06
N GLU A 102 -10.94 2.94 -0.31
CA GLU A 102 -11.14 2.33 1.01
C GLU A 102 -11.25 3.42 2.09
N MET A 103 -12.41 4.05 2.21
CA MET A 103 -12.60 5.23 3.08
C MET A 103 -12.34 4.94 4.55
N GLY A 104 -12.70 3.73 5.03
CA GLY A 104 -12.42 3.31 6.39
C GLY A 104 -10.93 3.24 6.70
N PHE A 105 -10.16 2.68 5.76
CA PHE A 105 -8.70 2.64 5.84
C PHE A 105 -8.08 4.04 5.79
N ALA A 106 -8.50 4.88 4.83
CA ALA A 106 -7.99 6.23 4.69
C ALA A 106 -8.22 7.05 5.98
N ARG A 107 -9.41 6.97 6.56
CA ARG A 107 -9.75 7.65 7.82
C ARG A 107 -8.90 7.17 9.02
N GLU A 108 -8.57 5.87 9.06
CA GLU A 108 -7.82 5.26 10.17
C GLU A 108 -6.33 5.64 10.14
N VAL A 109 -5.71 5.71 8.95
CA VAL A 109 -4.24 5.74 8.85
C VAL A 109 -3.66 7.06 8.36
N SER A 110 -4.46 7.92 7.72
CA SER A 110 -3.93 9.16 7.15
C SER A 110 -3.72 10.24 8.22
N ASN A 111 -2.73 11.09 7.98
CA ASN A 111 -2.50 12.32 8.75
C ASN A 111 -3.02 13.54 8.01
N ARG A 112 -3.17 13.42 6.68
CA ARG A 112 -3.70 14.43 5.78
C ARG A 112 -4.47 13.75 4.68
N THR A 113 -5.65 14.27 4.37
CA THR A 113 -6.55 13.74 3.34
C THR A 113 -6.84 14.81 2.31
N LEU A 114 -6.71 14.45 1.05
CA LEU A 114 -7.03 15.30 -0.09
C LEU A 114 -8.21 14.71 -0.85
N PHE A 115 -9.24 15.50 -1.12
CA PHE A 115 -10.30 15.13 -2.05
C PHE A 115 -10.09 15.87 -3.37
N LEU A 116 -9.90 15.09 -4.43
CA LEU A 116 -9.61 15.59 -5.78
C LEU A 116 -10.87 15.54 -6.64
N HIS A 117 -11.13 16.60 -7.39
CA HIS A 117 -12.22 16.65 -8.35
C HIS A 117 -11.85 17.53 -9.55
N ASN A 118 -12.11 17.04 -10.78
CA ASN A 118 -11.82 17.75 -12.03
C ASN A 118 -10.36 18.27 -12.13
N GLY A 119 -9.39 17.49 -11.63
CA GLY A 119 -7.98 17.87 -11.67
C GLY A 119 -7.54 18.88 -10.61
N GLY A 120 -8.44 19.30 -9.72
CA GLY A 120 -8.16 20.23 -8.62
C GLY A 120 -8.31 19.58 -7.25
N ILE A 121 -7.71 20.22 -6.23
CA ILE A 121 -7.92 19.87 -4.82
C ILE A 121 -9.15 20.62 -4.34
N GLU A 122 -10.21 19.90 -4.03
CA GLU A 122 -11.50 20.45 -3.55
C GLU A 122 -11.58 20.51 -2.02
N GLU A 123 -10.92 19.57 -1.34
CA GLU A 123 -10.82 19.53 0.11
C GLU A 123 -9.41 19.08 0.50
N ASP A 124 -8.87 19.68 1.56
CA ASP A 124 -7.54 19.39 2.10
C ASP A 124 -7.57 19.61 3.61
N GLY A 125 -7.35 18.57 4.37
CA GLY A 125 -7.41 18.66 5.83
C GLY A 125 -7.02 17.35 6.54
N SER A 126 -7.22 17.35 7.84
CA SER A 126 -7.13 16.15 8.65
C SER A 126 -8.23 15.14 8.29
N PRO A 127 -8.07 13.85 8.59
CA PRO A 127 -9.13 12.86 8.41
C PRO A 127 -10.43 13.26 9.13
N GLU A 128 -10.33 13.83 10.31
CA GLU A 128 -11.48 14.27 11.11
C GLU A 128 -12.27 15.40 10.39
N GLU A 129 -11.57 16.34 9.77
CA GLU A 129 -12.18 17.42 9.01
C GLU A 129 -12.82 16.90 7.73
N VAL A 130 -12.04 16.19 6.90
CA VAL A 130 -12.50 15.75 5.57
C VAL A 130 -13.60 14.70 5.66
N PHE A 131 -13.50 13.72 6.55
CA PHE A 131 -14.52 12.66 6.69
C PHE A 131 -15.65 13.04 7.65
N GLY A 132 -15.41 13.94 8.60
CA GLY A 132 -16.40 14.30 9.61
C GLY A 132 -17.23 15.53 9.25
N ASN A 133 -16.60 16.57 8.76
CA ASN A 133 -17.27 17.85 8.47
C ASN A 133 -16.64 18.57 7.26
N PRO A 134 -16.67 17.98 6.07
CA PRO A 134 -16.10 18.59 4.87
C PRO A 134 -16.77 19.90 4.51
N THR A 135 -16.00 20.89 4.08
CA THR A 135 -16.47 22.20 3.66
C THR A 135 -17.01 22.19 2.23
N SER A 136 -16.40 21.38 1.35
CA SER A 136 -16.83 21.24 -0.04
C SER A 136 -18.17 20.50 -0.15
N PRO A 137 -19.19 21.09 -0.81
CA PRO A 137 -20.44 20.39 -1.10
C PRO A 137 -20.22 19.11 -1.93
N ARG A 138 -19.20 19.10 -2.78
CA ARG A 138 -18.85 17.97 -3.64
C ARG A 138 -18.25 16.83 -2.83
N CYS A 139 -17.34 17.14 -1.92
CA CYS A 139 -16.79 16.16 -0.98
C CYS A 139 -17.90 15.54 -0.13
N ARG A 140 -18.81 16.35 0.42
CA ARG A 140 -19.98 15.86 1.17
C ARG A 140 -20.86 14.92 0.34
N GLN A 141 -21.12 15.23 -0.91
CA GLN A 141 -21.92 14.41 -1.80
C GLN A 141 -21.22 13.06 -2.06
N PHE A 142 -19.92 13.08 -2.33
CA PHE A 142 -19.12 11.88 -2.55
C PHE A 142 -19.13 10.97 -1.32
N LEU A 143 -18.82 11.52 -0.15
CA LEU A 143 -18.77 10.73 1.09
C LEU A 143 -20.11 10.07 1.42
N LYS A 144 -21.23 10.75 1.17
CA LYS A 144 -22.59 10.15 1.35
C LYS A 144 -22.87 8.98 0.42
N SER A 145 -22.15 8.84 -0.69
CA SER A 145 -22.34 7.74 -1.64
C SER A 145 -21.46 6.54 -1.36
N VAL A 146 -20.41 6.70 -0.52
CA VAL A 146 -19.41 5.65 -0.29
C VAL A 146 -19.27 5.22 1.19
N LEU A 147 -19.85 5.97 2.11
CA LEU A 147 -20.00 5.66 3.54
C LEU A 147 -21.44 5.28 3.87
#